data_55d67184fead7bf2ace5bb79a3826e72
#
_entry.id   55d67184fead7bf2ace5bb79a3826e72
#
_cell.length_a   1.000
_cell.length_b   1.000
_cell.length_c   1.000
_cell.angle_alpha   90.00
_cell.angle_beta   90.00
_cell.angle_gamma   90.00
#
_symmetry.space_group_name_H-M   'P 1'
#
loop_
_entity.id
_entity.type
_entity.pdbx_description
1 polymer ?
#
loop_
_entity_poly.entity_id
_entity_poly.type
_entity_poly.pdbx_seq_one_letter_code
_entity_poly.pdbx_strand_id
1 'polypeptide(L)'
;MITHLYSFYDLPFDHDVCHVYEHLVLQRFLALLENHGLCRAFVGNVHGQTIESTIFFELEVYTAHSKQLFETALKETKPLSSAATQRVLGHIEAEMQATIVVDQSALDIQLTALAKHINGATQMSTITPPRPLSITESPYVFDNITLSIEVPDASDDATRAFFCFYPALLDIARDGLQGLAIYPAKSGTFTAYYDGNAVAQQFTVKKNVSPSLATLVEHTLRTFPVHQHHHAIAHMAKVFATDPTYFSIPLHFYETTNTQATREMLARSITPTHLHTILSTATVTVSKS
;
A
#
# COMPACT_ATOMS: atom_id res chain seq x y z
N MET A 1 2.98 18.59 -4.07
CA MET A 1 3.25 17.44 -3.21
C MET A 1 4.44 17.73 -2.34
N ILE A 2 4.50 17.07 -1.21
CA ILE A 2 5.59 17.26 -0.26
C ILE A 2 6.17 15.86 0.02
N THR A 3 7.45 15.68 -0.30
CA THR A 3 8.17 14.44 0.02
C THR A 3 8.85 14.59 1.37
N HIS A 4 8.65 13.62 2.23
CA HIS A 4 9.29 13.54 3.54
C HIS A 4 10.03 12.21 3.64
N LEU A 5 11.29 12.28 4.05
CA LEU A 5 12.11 11.11 4.33
C LEU A 5 12.33 10.99 5.83
N TYR A 6 12.10 9.81 6.36
CA TYR A 6 12.38 9.45 7.75
C TYR A 6 13.38 8.30 7.73
N SER A 7 14.52 8.48 8.42
CA SER A 7 15.57 7.49 8.45
C SER A 7 16.03 7.25 9.88
N PHE A 8 16.08 5.99 10.28
CA PHE A 8 16.49 5.56 11.61
C PHE A 8 17.63 4.56 11.45
N TYR A 9 18.85 5.03 11.68
CA TYR A 9 20.09 4.29 11.44
C TYR A 9 20.55 3.53 12.69
N ASP A 10 21.25 2.43 12.47
CA ASP A 10 21.97 1.67 13.49
C ASP A 10 21.11 1.36 14.74
N LEU A 11 19.89 0.95 14.52
CA LEU A 11 18.98 0.62 15.60
C LEU A 11 19.52 -0.61 16.36
N PRO A 12 19.48 -0.61 17.71
CA PRO A 12 19.99 -1.72 18.51
C PRO A 12 18.99 -2.89 18.58
N PHE A 13 18.42 -3.26 17.41
CA PHE A 13 17.44 -4.33 17.25
C PHE A 13 17.77 -5.17 16.02
N ASP A 14 17.35 -6.42 16.03
CA ASP A 14 17.54 -7.32 14.91
C ASP A 14 16.75 -6.85 13.69
N HIS A 15 17.23 -7.18 12.48
CA HIS A 15 16.59 -6.87 11.21
C HIS A 15 15.09 -7.20 11.22
N ASP A 16 14.75 -8.40 11.67
CA ASP A 16 13.37 -8.90 11.65
C ASP A 16 12.43 -8.06 12.53
N VAL A 17 12.91 -7.60 13.69
CA VAL A 17 12.16 -6.68 14.56
C VAL A 17 11.97 -5.33 13.89
N CYS A 18 13.01 -4.80 13.24
CA CYS A 18 12.96 -3.57 12.48
C CYS A 18 11.95 -3.68 11.32
N HIS A 19 11.98 -4.79 10.60
CA HIS A 19 11.08 -5.06 9.47
C HIS A 19 9.61 -5.20 9.92
N VAL A 20 9.36 -5.93 11.00
CA VAL A 20 8.01 -5.99 11.59
C VAL A 20 7.54 -4.60 12.04
N TYR A 21 8.42 -3.80 12.63
CA TYR A 21 8.08 -2.44 13.05
C TYR A 21 7.73 -1.54 11.86
N GLU A 22 8.46 -1.62 10.78
CA GLU A 22 8.18 -0.89 9.53
C GLU A 22 6.76 -1.18 9.04
N HIS A 23 6.41 -2.44 8.84
CA HIS A 23 5.06 -2.86 8.43
C HIS A 23 3.99 -2.43 9.44
N LEU A 24 4.30 -2.45 10.72
CA LEU A 24 3.41 -2.03 11.80
C LEU A 24 3.10 -0.54 11.72
N VAL A 25 4.08 0.31 11.44
CA VAL A 25 3.88 1.76 11.25
C VAL A 25 2.98 2.02 10.04
N LEU A 26 3.23 1.32 8.92
CA LEU A 26 2.39 1.43 7.73
C LEU A 26 0.94 1.00 8.01
N GLN A 27 0.75 -0.11 8.73
CA GLN A 27 -0.59 -0.57 9.11
C GLN A 27 -1.32 0.40 10.04
N ARG A 28 -0.62 1.00 10.99
CA ARG A 28 -1.17 2.04 11.86
C ARG A 28 -1.57 3.28 11.08
N PHE A 29 -0.74 3.69 10.13
CA PHE A 29 -1.04 4.82 9.27
C PHE A 29 -2.33 4.58 8.45
N LEU A 30 -2.47 3.40 7.85
CA LEU A 30 -3.69 3.02 7.13
C LEU A 30 -4.93 3.08 8.04
N ALA A 31 -4.84 2.54 9.25
CA ALA A 31 -5.93 2.60 10.22
C ALA A 31 -6.29 4.04 10.64
N LEU A 32 -5.28 4.92 10.77
CA LEU A 32 -5.53 6.34 11.04
C LEU A 32 -6.21 7.03 9.87
N LEU A 33 -5.78 6.75 8.63
CA LEU A 33 -6.45 7.29 7.44
C LEU A 33 -7.93 6.89 7.42
N GLU A 34 -8.21 5.61 7.61
CA GLU A 34 -9.57 5.05 7.64
C GLU A 34 -10.43 5.71 8.72
N ASN A 35 -9.91 5.86 9.95
CA ASN A 35 -10.60 6.53 11.05
C ASN A 35 -10.90 8.02 10.77
N HIS A 36 -10.13 8.64 9.89
CA HIS A 36 -10.34 10.02 9.44
C HIS A 36 -11.14 10.12 8.12
N GLY A 37 -11.70 9.02 7.64
CA GLY A 37 -12.45 8.98 6.38
C GLY A 37 -11.57 9.21 5.15
N LEU A 38 -10.28 8.93 5.28
CA LEU A 38 -9.31 9.03 4.18
C LEU A 38 -8.96 7.65 3.67
N CYS A 39 -8.60 7.56 2.39
CA CYS A 39 -8.13 6.33 1.75
C CYS A 39 -6.70 6.55 1.23
N ARG A 40 -5.83 5.56 1.41
CA ARG A 40 -4.45 5.56 0.91
C ARG A 40 -4.37 5.96 -0.56
N ALA A 41 -5.27 5.42 -1.39
CA ALA A 41 -5.33 5.69 -2.82
C ALA A 41 -5.36 7.19 -3.19
N PHE A 42 -5.84 8.05 -2.29
CA PHE A 42 -6.02 9.49 -2.55
C PHE A 42 -5.19 10.40 -1.66
N VAL A 43 -4.34 9.86 -0.79
CA VAL A 43 -3.53 10.68 0.11
C VAL A 43 -2.09 10.84 -0.34
N GLY A 44 -1.65 10.00 -1.26
CA GLY A 44 -0.29 9.98 -1.79
C GLY A 44 0.36 8.61 -1.69
N ASN A 45 1.68 8.56 -1.84
CA ASN A 45 2.45 7.33 -1.76
C ASN A 45 3.18 7.24 -0.41
N VAL A 46 3.21 6.04 0.16
CA VAL A 46 3.95 5.73 1.38
C VAL A 46 4.71 4.44 1.18
N HIS A 47 6.00 4.51 1.31
CA HIS A 47 6.90 3.39 1.17
C HIS A 47 7.74 3.22 2.44
N GLY A 48 7.89 2.00 2.89
CA GLY A 48 8.82 1.59 3.94
C GLY A 48 9.88 0.68 3.37
N GLN A 49 11.05 0.69 3.96
CA GLN A 49 12.14 -0.21 3.65
C GLN A 49 13.00 -0.43 4.89
N THR A 50 13.30 -1.70 5.17
CA THR A 50 14.27 -2.07 6.20
C THR A 50 15.50 -2.70 5.56
N ILE A 51 16.67 -2.16 5.88
CA ILE A 51 17.98 -2.67 5.46
C ILE A 51 18.81 -2.89 6.72
N GLU A 52 19.14 -4.14 7.02
CA GLU A 52 19.80 -4.53 8.27
C GLU A 52 19.04 -3.99 9.50
N SER A 53 19.68 -3.12 10.30
CA SER A 53 19.06 -2.45 11.45
C SER A 53 18.66 -0.99 11.17
N THR A 54 18.45 -0.65 9.91
CA THR A 54 18.07 0.70 9.48
C THR A 54 16.68 0.67 8.86
N ILE A 55 15.82 1.57 9.30
CA ILE A 55 14.45 1.71 8.77
C ILE A 55 14.34 3.03 8.02
N PHE A 56 13.80 2.98 6.83
CA PHE A 56 13.48 4.14 6.00
C PHE A 56 11.98 4.21 5.76
N PHE A 57 11.43 5.44 5.79
CA PHE A 57 10.10 5.72 5.25
C PHE A 57 10.20 6.88 4.28
N GLU A 58 9.62 6.69 3.13
CA GLU A 58 9.38 7.74 2.14
C GLU A 58 7.89 8.03 2.10
N LEU A 59 7.54 9.27 2.39
CA LEU A 59 6.17 9.73 2.45
C LEU A 59 5.98 10.85 1.43
N GLU A 60 5.24 10.56 0.39
CA GLU A 60 4.86 11.49 -0.65
C GLU A 60 3.36 11.77 -0.54
N VAL A 61 3.00 12.86 0.13
CA VAL A 61 1.59 13.14 0.44
C VAL A 61 1.13 14.48 -0.11
N TYR A 62 -0.17 14.52 -0.42
CA TYR A 62 -0.81 15.71 -0.97
C TYR A 62 -1.13 16.77 0.09
N THR A 63 -1.23 16.39 1.36
CA THR A 63 -1.65 17.31 2.42
C THR A 63 -0.77 17.21 3.66
N ALA A 64 -0.61 18.32 4.37
CA ALA A 64 0.06 18.35 5.67
C ALA A 64 -0.66 17.48 6.72
N HIS A 65 -1.97 17.30 6.60
CA HIS A 65 -2.75 16.45 7.50
C HIS A 65 -2.35 14.98 7.37
N SER A 66 -2.18 14.47 6.16
CA SER A 66 -1.70 13.11 5.93
C SER A 66 -0.31 12.87 6.54
N LYS A 67 0.58 13.87 6.46
CA LYS A 67 1.88 13.83 7.14
C LYS A 67 1.72 13.71 8.65
N GLN A 68 0.84 14.51 9.26
CA GLN A 68 0.60 14.47 10.71
C GLN A 68 0.07 13.10 11.16
N LEU A 69 -0.80 12.48 10.37
CA LEU A 69 -1.30 11.13 10.65
C LEU A 69 -0.18 10.10 10.60
N PHE A 70 0.72 10.20 9.61
CA PHE A 70 1.89 9.33 9.55
C PHE A 70 2.81 9.51 10.77
N GLU A 71 3.12 10.75 11.14
CA GLU A 71 3.93 11.03 12.34
C GLU A 71 3.25 10.53 13.63
N THR A 72 1.92 10.52 13.67
CA THR A 72 1.16 9.92 14.77
C THR A 72 1.32 8.41 14.80
N ALA A 73 1.23 7.76 13.62
CA ALA A 73 1.46 6.32 13.51
C ALA A 73 2.87 5.92 13.94
N LEU A 74 3.87 6.72 13.54
CA LEU A 74 5.29 6.50 13.87
C LEU A 74 5.54 6.64 15.39
N LYS A 75 4.87 7.57 16.04
CA LYS A 75 5.04 7.83 17.49
C LYS A 75 4.22 6.91 18.41
N GLU A 76 3.32 6.14 17.86
CA GLU A 76 2.46 5.25 18.66
C GLU A 76 3.27 4.10 19.27
N THR A 77 3.25 3.99 20.57
CA THR A 77 3.99 2.96 21.32
C THR A 77 3.12 1.82 21.83
N LYS A 78 1.79 1.92 21.68
CA LYS A 78 0.89 0.87 22.14
C LYS A 78 1.03 -0.37 21.26
N PRO A 79 1.02 -1.56 21.86
CA PRO A 79 1.00 -2.78 21.08
C PRO A 79 -0.26 -2.84 20.19
N LEU A 80 -0.14 -3.45 19.03
CA LEU A 80 -1.29 -3.76 18.21
C LEU A 80 -2.15 -4.86 18.85
N SER A 81 -3.39 -4.96 18.42
CA SER A 81 -4.18 -6.15 18.70
C SER A 81 -3.53 -7.39 18.06
N SER A 82 -3.71 -8.55 18.66
CA SER A 82 -3.18 -9.81 18.13
C SER A 82 -3.58 -10.03 16.65
N ALA A 83 -4.80 -9.68 16.27
CA ALA A 83 -5.26 -9.78 14.88
C ALA A 83 -4.50 -8.84 13.93
N ALA A 84 -4.16 -7.63 14.37
CA ALA A 84 -3.37 -6.69 13.56
C ALA A 84 -1.92 -7.14 13.42
N THR A 85 -1.31 -7.65 14.50
CA THR A 85 0.03 -8.25 14.44
C THR A 85 0.07 -9.45 13.51
N GLN A 86 -0.92 -10.32 13.55
CA GLN A 86 -1.00 -11.47 12.65
C GLN A 86 -1.14 -11.04 11.18
N ARG A 87 -1.84 -9.96 10.88
CA ARG A 87 -1.87 -9.40 9.51
C ARG A 87 -0.50 -8.91 9.05
N VAL A 88 0.21 -8.17 9.91
CA VAL A 88 1.58 -7.71 9.62
C VAL A 88 2.50 -8.89 9.35
N LEU A 89 2.51 -9.88 10.23
CA LEU A 89 3.32 -11.09 10.06
C LEU A 89 2.96 -11.84 8.78
N GLY A 90 1.67 -11.97 8.46
CA GLY A 90 1.20 -12.57 7.21
C GLY A 90 1.68 -11.83 5.95
N HIS A 91 1.77 -10.50 5.98
CA HIS A 91 2.35 -9.72 4.89
C HIS A 91 3.85 -10.00 4.73
N ILE A 92 4.59 -10.01 5.84
CA ILE A 92 6.03 -10.30 5.82
C ILE A 92 6.29 -11.74 5.37
N GLU A 93 5.49 -12.71 5.83
CA GLU A 93 5.55 -14.09 5.33
C GLU A 93 5.37 -14.15 3.81
N ALA A 94 4.38 -13.43 3.27
CA ALA A 94 4.14 -13.40 1.83
C ALA A 94 5.28 -12.68 1.07
N GLU A 95 5.82 -11.61 1.63
CA GLU A 95 6.95 -10.88 1.06
C GLU A 95 8.23 -11.73 1.00
N MET A 96 8.53 -12.40 2.10
CA MET A 96 9.74 -13.22 2.23
C MET A 96 9.59 -14.62 1.66
N GLN A 97 8.35 -15.03 1.35
CA GLN A 97 7.99 -16.40 0.99
C GLN A 97 8.47 -17.43 2.03
N ALA A 98 8.39 -17.05 3.30
CA ALA A 98 8.89 -17.82 4.44
C ALA A 98 7.83 -17.86 5.55
N THR A 99 7.91 -18.86 6.41
CA THR A 99 7.07 -18.92 7.61
C THR A 99 7.78 -18.24 8.77
N ILE A 100 7.07 -17.36 9.47
CA ILE A 100 7.60 -16.67 10.65
C ILE A 100 7.08 -17.33 11.91
N VAL A 101 8.00 -17.82 12.74
CA VAL A 101 7.69 -18.36 14.07
C VAL A 101 8.05 -17.32 15.12
N VAL A 102 7.05 -16.83 15.83
CA VAL A 102 7.19 -15.70 16.75
C VAL A 102 6.70 -16.07 18.15
N ASP A 103 7.49 -15.75 19.17
CA ASP A 103 6.96 -15.52 20.50
C ASP A 103 6.32 -14.12 20.55
N GLN A 104 4.99 -14.08 20.54
CA GLN A 104 4.21 -12.83 20.48
C GLN A 104 4.56 -11.89 21.63
N SER A 105 4.75 -12.42 22.85
CA SER A 105 5.05 -11.61 24.03
C SER A 105 6.44 -10.97 23.92
N ALA A 106 7.41 -11.73 23.44
CA ALA A 106 8.76 -11.22 23.20
C ALA A 106 8.78 -10.16 22.09
N LEU A 107 8.04 -10.39 21.03
CA LEU A 107 7.90 -9.42 19.93
C LEU A 107 7.27 -8.10 20.40
N ASP A 108 6.18 -8.14 21.16
CA ASP A 108 5.50 -6.94 21.66
C ASP A 108 6.41 -6.10 22.56
N ILE A 109 7.24 -6.73 23.38
CA ILE A 109 8.24 -6.06 24.20
C ILE A 109 9.27 -5.34 23.32
N GLN A 110 9.80 -6.01 22.31
CA GLN A 110 10.80 -5.44 21.40
C GLN A 110 10.23 -4.29 20.58
N LEU A 111 9.06 -4.45 19.99
CA LEU A 111 8.39 -3.41 19.21
C LEU A 111 8.09 -2.17 20.05
N THR A 112 7.68 -2.37 21.31
CA THR A 112 7.47 -1.26 22.25
C THR A 112 8.77 -0.54 22.57
N ALA A 113 9.86 -1.28 22.78
CA ALA A 113 11.18 -0.71 23.05
C ALA A 113 11.73 0.06 21.83
N LEU A 114 11.57 -0.51 20.62
CA LEU A 114 11.96 0.13 19.37
C LEU A 114 11.16 1.42 19.15
N ALA A 115 9.84 1.40 19.34
CA ALA A 115 9.02 2.60 19.23
C ALA A 115 9.47 3.71 20.20
N LYS A 116 9.81 3.36 21.43
CA LYS A 116 10.35 4.31 22.43
C LYS A 116 11.71 4.84 22.00
N HIS A 117 12.58 3.99 21.46
CA HIS A 117 13.89 4.40 20.95
C HIS A 117 13.76 5.41 19.80
N ILE A 118 12.93 5.14 18.82
CA ILE A 118 12.65 6.03 17.69
C ILE A 118 12.08 7.39 18.17
N ASN A 119 11.26 7.38 19.20
CA ASN A 119 10.68 8.61 19.76
C ASN A 119 11.64 9.40 20.67
N GLY A 120 12.89 8.97 20.81
CA GLY A 120 13.88 9.65 21.66
C GLY A 120 13.58 9.53 23.15
N ALA A 121 12.72 8.63 23.55
CA ALA A 121 12.42 8.33 24.96
C ALA A 121 13.57 7.48 25.55
N THR A 122 14.68 8.13 25.88
CA THR A 122 15.91 7.52 26.35
C THR A 122 15.77 7.04 27.81
N GLN A 123 15.22 5.87 28.01
CA GLN A 123 15.66 5.01 29.10
C GLN A 123 15.63 3.57 28.60
N MET A 124 16.75 3.16 28.02
CA MET A 124 17.02 1.76 27.83
C MET A 124 17.38 1.16 29.19
N SER A 125 16.36 0.61 29.88
CA SER A 125 16.64 -0.48 30.80
C SER A 125 17.25 -1.58 29.93
N THR A 126 18.34 -2.19 30.37
CA THR A 126 19.01 -3.32 29.74
C THR A 126 17.98 -4.40 29.41
N ILE A 127 17.47 -4.36 28.18
CA ILE A 127 16.57 -5.37 27.68
C ILE A 127 17.50 -6.51 27.26
N THR A 128 17.43 -7.62 27.99
CA THR A 128 18.01 -8.87 27.52
C THR A 128 17.37 -9.14 26.16
N PRO A 129 18.14 -9.16 25.06
CA PRO A 129 17.54 -9.36 23.74
C PRO A 129 16.75 -10.68 23.79
N PRO A 130 15.45 -10.66 23.53
CA PRO A 130 14.70 -11.88 23.41
C PRO A 130 15.25 -12.66 22.21
N ARG A 131 14.92 -13.95 22.15
CA ARG A 131 15.34 -14.80 21.04
C ARG A 131 14.99 -14.12 19.72
N PRO A 132 15.91 -14.09 18.75
CA PRO A 132 15.63 -13.53 17.44
C PRO A 132 14.39 -14.19 16.83
N LEU A 133 13.65 -13.45 16.02
CA LEU A 133 12.59 -14.03 15.21
C LEU A 133 13.21 -15.13 14.37
N SER A 134 12.75 -16.37 14.51
CA SER A 134 13.25 -17.43 13.65
C SER A 134 12.38 -17.52 12.41
N ILE A 135 12.97 -17.17 11.27
CA ILE A 135 12.37 -17.33 9.96
C ILE A 135 12.77 -18.70 9.45
N THR A 136 11.79 -19.55 9.20
CA THR A 136 12.02 -20.86 8.62
C THR A 136 11.54 -20.85 7.18
N GLU A 137 12.43 -21.05 6.23
CA GLU A 137 12.05 -21.20 4.83
C GLU A 137 11.09 -22.39 4.69
N SER A 138 9.93 -22.13 4.13
CA SER A 138 8.94 -23.16 3.82
C SER A 138 8.79 -23.26 2.30
N PRO A 139 9.18 -24.37 1.69
CA PRO A 139 9.32 -24.46 0.24
C PRO A 139 8.01 -24.38 -0.56
N TYR A 140 6.83 -24.39 0.04
CA TYR A 140 5.58 -24.53 -0.72
C TYR A 140 4.34 -23.84 -0.14
N VAL A 141 4.51 -22.75 0.59
CA VAL A 141 3.37 -22.08 1.26
C VAL A 141 2.76 -20.97 0.40
N PHE A 142 3.43 -20.56 -0.67
CA PHE A 142 3.03 -19.41 -1.47
C PHE A 142 2.88 -19.74 -2.95
N ASP A 143 1.90 -19.11 -3.58
CA ASP A 143 1.68 -19.12 -5.03
C ASP A 143 1.82 -17.69 -5.57
N ASN A 144 2.24 -17.53 -6.82
CA ASN A 144 2.16 -16.25 -7.51
C ASN A 144 0.88 -16.20 -8.33
N ILE A 145 0.20 -15.06 -8.24
CA ILE A 145 -1.00 -14.78 -9.02
C ILE A 145 -0.86 -13.44 -9.75
N THR A 146 -1.56 -13.31 -10.86
CA THR A 146 -1.77 -12.04 -11.54
C THR A 146 -3.21 -11.60 -11.32
N LEU A 147 -3.39 -10.43 -10.70
CA LEU A 147 -4.68 -9.76 -10.57
C LEU A 147 -4.79 -8.76 -11.73
N SER A 148 -5.80 -8.93 -12.57
CA SER A 148 -6.09 -8.02 -13.68
C SER A 148 -7.44 -7.36 -13.45
N ILE A 149 -7.49 -6.03 -13.59
CA ILE A 149 -8.70 -5.22 -13.51
C ILE A 149 -8.94 -4.60 -14.88
N GLU A 150 -10.06 -4.96 -15.50
CA GLU A 150 -10.46 -4.49 -16.81
C GLU A 150 -11.68 -3.57 -16.69
N VAL A 151 -11.66 -2.46 -17.44
CA VAL A 151 -12.78 -1.52 -17.55
C VAL A 151 -13.36 -1.63 -18.95
N PRO A 152 -14.50 -2.29 -19.13
CA PRO A 152 -15.17 -2.38 -20.41
C PRO A 152 -15.74 -1.01 -20.82
N ASP A 153 -15.83 -0.77 -22.11
CA ASP A 153 -16.57 0.34 -22.76
C ASP A 153 -16.17 1.76 -22.30
N ALA A 154 -14.95 1.95 -21.80
CA ALA A 154 -14.47 3.28 -21.47
C ALA A 154 -14.28 4.11 -22.77
N SER A 155 -14.78 5.35 -22.80
CA SER A 155 -14.46 6.31 -23.85
C SER A 155 -12.96 6.65 -23.84
N ASP A 156 -12.40 7.13 -24.95
CA ASP A 156 -10.97 7.43 -25.03
C ASP A 156 -10.47 8.32 -23.90
N ASP A 157 -11.22 9.39 -23.56
CA ASP A 157 -10.84 10.30 -22.48
C ASP A 157 -11.03 9.65 -21.11
N ALA A 158 -12.06 8.84 -20.92
CA ALA A 158 -12.30 8.08 -19.72
C ALA A 158 -11.20 7.04 -19.51
N THR A 159 -10.82 6.31 -20.56
CA THR A 159 -9.73 5.34 -20.53
C THR A 159 -8.42 6.02 -20.18
N ARG A 160 -8.09 7.13 -20.81
CA ARG A 160 -6.86 7.89 -20.50
C ARG A 160 -6.85 8.40 -19.06
N ALA A 161 -7.96 8.97 -18.58
CA ALA A 161 -8.09 9.39 -17.19
C ALA A 161 -7.95 8.19 -16.22
N PHE A 162 -8.56 7.07 -16.53
CA PHE A 162 -8.43 5.83 -15.77
C PHE A 162 -6.97 5.39 -15.63
N PHE A 163 -6.21 5.36 -16.73
CA PHE A 163 -4.83 4.92 -16.68
C PHE A 163 -3.90 5.90 -15.96
N CYS A 164 -4.22 7.17 -15.95
CA CYS A 164 -3.50 8.13 -15.11
C CYS A 164 -3.73 7.86 -13.61
N PHE A 165 -4.81 7.16 -13.25
CA PHE A 165 -5.21 6.86 -11.88
C PHE A 165 -5.17 5.38 -11.52
N TYR A 166 -4.59 4.54 -12.38
CA TYR A 166 -4.51 3.11 -12.10
C TYR A 166 -3.82 2.77 -10.76
N PRO A 167 -2.84 3.55 -10.23
CA PRO A 167 -2.30 3.27 -8.90
C PRO A 167 -3.37 3.35 -7.82
N ALA A 168 -4.26 4.35 -7.89
CA ALA A 168 -5.38 4.46 -6.96
C ALA A 168 -6.33 3.26 -7.07
N LEU A 169 -6.59 2.79 -8.29
CA LEU A 169 -7.42 1.61 -8.52
C LEU A 169 -6.81 0.35 -7.91
N LEU A 170 -5.51 0.15 -8.12
CA LEU A 170 -4.78 -0.98 -7.53
C LEU A 170 -4.76 -0.89 -6.00
N ASP A 171 -4.60 0.30 -5.43
CA ASP A 171 -4.64 0.50 -3.98
C ASP A 171 -6.03 0.21 -3.41
N ILE A 172 -7.11 0.63 -4.07
CA ILE A 172 -8.49 0.27 -3.66
C ILE A 172 -8.69 -1.25 -3.73
N ALA A 173 -8.21 -1.89 -4.80
CA ALA A 173 -8.28 -3.34 -4.92
C ALA A 173 -7.50 -4.05 -3.80
N ARG A 174 -6.31 -3.55 -3.46
CA ARG A 174 -5.47 -4.07 -2.37
C ARG A 174 -6.11 -3.89 -1.00
N ASP A 175 -6.83 -2.80 -0.78
CA ASP A 175 -7.57 -2.58 0.48
C ASP A 175 -8.61 -3.69 0.71
N GLY A 176 -9.25 -4.18 -0.34
CA GLY A 176 -10.13 -5.35 -0.27
C GLY A 176 -9.42 -6.66 0.06
N LEU A 177 -8.13 -6.72 -0.15
CA LEU A 177 -7.28 -7.88 0.15
C LEU A 177 -6.63 -7.81 1.52
N GLN A 178 -6.84 -6.73 2.29
CA GLN A 178 -6.33 -6.59 3.65
C GLN A 178 -6.87 -7.71 4.54
N GLY A 179 -5.98 -8.32 5.28
CA GLY A 179 -6.28 -9.49 6.12
C GLY A 179 -5.97 -10.83 5.45
N LEU A 180 -5.64 -10.84 4.16
CA LEU A 180 -5.05 -11.99 3.49
C LEU A 180 -3.53 -11.84 3.49
N ALA A 181 -2.82 -12.96 3.59
CA ALA A 181 -1.36 -12.99 3.41
C ALA A 181 -1.04 -12.83 1.91
N ILE A 182 -1.01 -11.58 1.46
CA ILE A 182 -0.77 -11.21 0.06
C ILE A 182 0.23 -10.05 0.00
N TYR A 183 1.18 -10.13 -0.92
CA TYR A 183 2.19 -9.11 -1.11
C TYR A 183 2.53 -8.94 -2.60
N PRO A 184 2.85 -7.74 -3.10
CA PRO A 184 3.36 -7.57 -4.46
C PRO A 184 4.58 -8.45 -4.69
N ALA A 185 4.60 -9.21 -5.79
CA ALA A 185 5.67 -10.16 -6.07
C ALA A 185 7.01 -9.43 -6.24
N LYS A 186 8.06 -9.89 -5.55
CA LYS A 186 9.41 -9.30 -5.61
C LYS A 186 10.06 -9.37 -7.00
N SER A 187 9.78 -10.43 -7.73
CA SER A 187 10.30 -10.64 -9.10
C SER A 187 9.54 -9.84 -10.17
N GLY A 188 8.39 -9.36 -9.81
CA GLY A 188 7.63 -8.46 -10.64
C GLY A 188 8.06 -7.06 -10.30
N THR A 189 9.02 -6.49 -11.01
CA THR A 189 8.88 -5.08 -11.29
C THR A 189 7.39 -4.80 -11.40
N PHE A 190 6.91 -3.71 -10.84
CA PHE A 190 5.57 -3.18 -11.06
C PHE A 190 5.27 -3.21 -12.56
N THR A 191 4.87 -4.34 -13.05
CA THR A 191 4.38 -4.49 -14.39
C THR A 191 2.88 -4.31 -14.29
N ALA A 192 2.48 -3.04 -14.14
CA ALA A 192 1.18 -2.67 -14.59
C ALA A 192 1.20 -2.91 -16.09
N TYR A 193 0.76 -4.06 -16.52
CA TYR A 193 0.54 -4.34 -17.92
C TYR A 193 -0.67 -3.55 -18.33
N TYR A 194 -0.45 -2.62 -19.22
CA TYR A 194 -1.51 -2.01 -19.97
C TYR A 194 -1.67 -2.77 -21.28
N ASP A 195 -2.77 -3.48 -21.41
CA ASP A 195 -3.24 -4.02 -22.68
C ASP A 195 -4.68 -3.55 -22.88
N GLY A 196 -4.82 -2.48 -23.64
CA GLY A 196 -6.12 -1.89 -23.90
C GLY A 196 -6.74 -1.20 -22.68
N ASN A 197 -7.75 -1.79 -22.06
CA ASN A 197 -8.52 -1.22 -20.94
C ASN A 197 -8.25 -1.93 -19.61
N ALA A 198 -7.14 -2.62 -19.47
CA ALA A 198 -6.81 -3.40 -18.29
C ALA A 198 -5.55 -2.92 -17.57
N VAL A 199 -5.51 -3.05 -16.26
CA VAL A 199 -4.30 -2.97 -15.44
C VAL A 199 -4.11 -4.30 -14.71
N ALA A 200 -2.87 -4.76 -14.62
CA ALA A 200 -2.55 -5.99 -13.96
C ALA A 200 -1.39 -5.83 -12.99
N GLN A 201 -1.43 -6.56 -11.89
CA GLN A 201 -0.35 -6.63 -10.92
C GLN A 201 -0.14 -8.06 -10.44
N GLN A 202 1.13 -8.45 -10.29
CA GLN A 202 1.48 -9.73 -9.71
C GLN A 202 1.58 -9.65 -8.20
N PHE A 203 1.07 -10.69 -7.53
CA PHE A 203 1.12 -10.85 -6.10
C PHE A 203 1.62 -12.23 -5.71
N THR A 204 2.36 -12.29 -4.61
CA THR A 204 2.63 -13.51 -3.87
C THR A 204 1.51 -13.70 -2.85
N VAL A 205 0.87 -14.85 -2.86
CA VAL A 205 -0.26 -15.17 -1.97
C VAL A 205 0.00 -16.47 -1.23
N LYS A 206 -0.50 -16.56 0.01
CA LYS A 206 -0.43 -17.81 0.77
C LYS A 206 -1.26 -18.89 0.07
N LYS A 207 -0.68 -20.07 -0.11
CA LYS A 207 -1.35 -21.23 -0.72
C LYS A 207 -2.66 -21.51 0.01
N ASN A 208 -3.74 -21.71 -0.68
CA ASN A 208 -5.13 -21.83 -0.18
C ASN A 208 -5.90 -20.51 -0.05
N VAL A 209 -5.39 -19.39 -0.54
CA VAL A 209 -6.25 -18.23 -0.76
C VAL A 209 -7.29 -18.62 -1.81
N SER A 210 -8.55 -18.48 -1.42
CA SER A 210 -9.74 -18.98 -2.11
C SER A 210 -9.85 -18.48 -3.56
N PRO A 211 -10.47 -19.28 -4.47
CA PRO A 211 -10.91 -18.82 -5.81
C PRO A 211 -11.81 -17.58 -5.79
N SER A 212 -12.30 -17.16 -4.63
CA SER A 212 -13.13 -15.97 -4.44
C SER A 212 -12.37 -14.62 -4.41
N LEU A 213 -11.06 -14.60 -4.64
CA LEU A 213 -10.27 -13.35 -4.67
C LEU A 213 -10.82 -12.35 -5.68
N ALA A 214 -11.12 -12.77 -6.90
CA ALA A 214 -11.70 -11.91 -7.92
C ALA A 214 -13.02 -11.30 -7.43
N THR A 215 -13.92 -12.12 -6.90
CA THR A 215 -15.22 -11.67 -6.36
C THR A 215 -15.05 -10.70 -5.19
N LEU A 216 -14.07 -10.94 -4.32
CA LEU A 216 -13.79 -10.05 -3.19
C LEU A 216 -13.29 -8.69 -3.68
N VAL A 217 -12.35 -8.67 -4.63
CA VAL A 217 -11.83 -7.42 -5.21
C VAL A 217 -12.94 -6.67 -5.96
N GLU A 218 -13.74 -7.36 -6.79
CA GLU A 218 -14.88 -6.75 -7.47
C GLU A 218 -15.88 -6.14 -6.48
N HIS A 219 -16.19 -6.86 -5.40
CA HIS A 219 -17.06 -6.34 -4.37
C HIS A 219 -16.50 -5.06 -3.76
N THR A 220 -15.20 -5.05 -3.42
CA THR A 220 -14.52 -3.88 -2.86
C THR A 220 -14.57 -2.70 -3.83
N LEU A 221 -14.27 -2.91 -5.11
CA LEU A 221 -14.32 -1.86 -6.12
C LEU A 221 -15.73 -1.27 -6.23
N ARG A 222 -16.76 -2.13 -6.32
CA ARG A 222 -18.17 -1.71 -6.48
C ARG A 222 -18.73 -1.01 -5.25
N THR A 223 -18.28 -1.38 -4.06
CA THR A 223 -18.76 -0.79 -2.79
C THR A 223 -17.92 0.35 -2.28
N PHE A 224 -16.84 0.68 -2.97
CA PHE A 224 -15.93 1.74 -2.55
C PHE A 224 -16.66 3.09 -2.47
N PRO A 225 -16.63 3.80 -1.32
CA PRO A 225 -17.42 4.99 -1.09
C PRO A 225 -16.79 6.24 -1.73
N VAL A 226 -16.68 6.28 -3.05
CA VAL A 226 -15.98 7.31 -3.83
C VAL A 226 -16.43 8.73 -3.45
N HIS A 227 -17.73 8.92 -3.22
CA HIS A 227 -18.28 10.25 -2.91
C HIS A 227 -17.78 10.81 -1.57
N GLN A 228 -17.40 9.96 -0.63
CA GLN A 228 -16.82 10.39 0.65
C GLN A 228 -15.42 10.98 0.47
N HIS A 229 -14.74 10.65 -0.63
CA HIS A 229 -13.37 11.07 -0.94
C HIS A 229 -13.30 12.23 -1.96
N HIS A 230 -14.41 12.92 -2.22
CA HIS A 230 -14.48 13.94 -3.29
C HIS A 230 -13.42 15.05 -3.18
N HIS A 231 -13.07 15.49 -1.96
CA HIS A 231 -12.01 16.48 -1.78
C HIS A 231 -10.62 15.93 -2.12
N ALA A 232 -10.33 14.71 -1.72
CA ALA A 232 -9.06 14.06 -2.03
C ALA A 232 -8.93 13.80 -3.53
N ILE A 233 -10.00 13.33 -4.18
CA ILE A 233 -10.04 13.10 -5.63
C ILE A 233 -9.83 14.42 -6.39
N ALA A 234 -10.50 15.49 -5.99
CA ALA A 234 -10.34 16.81 -6.62
C ALA A 234 -8.91 17.34 -6.45
N HIS A 235 -8.31 17.14 -5.28
CA HIS A 235 -6.93 17.53 -5.02
C HIS A 235 -5.96 16.72 -5.88
N MET A 236 -6.13 15.42 -5.96
CA MET A 236 -5.35 14.52 -6.79
C MET A 236 -5.44 14.88 -8.27
N ALA A 237 -6.65 15.20 -8.79
CA ALA A 237 -6.86 15.68 -10.15
C ALA A 237 -6.09 16.98 -10.43
N LYS A 238 -6.08 17.89 -9.46
CA LYS A 238 -5.30 19.15 -9.55
C LYS A 238 -3.79 18.88 -9.60
N VAL A 239 -3.28 17.99 -8.76
CA VAL A 239 -1.87 17.60 -8.77
C VAL A 239 -1.50 16.99 -10.11
N PHE A 240 -2.32 16.08 -10.65
CA PHE A 240 -2.11 15.50 -11.97
C PHE A 240 -2.00 16.55 -13.06
N ALA A 241 -2.86 17.57 -13.04
CA ALA A 241 -2.83 18.64 -14.01
C ALA A 241 -1.54 19.49 -13.95
N THR A 242 -1.01 19.72 -12.75
CA THR A 242 0.12 20.65 -12.51
C THR A 242 1.47 19.96 -12.40
N ASP A 243 1.51 18.75 -11.85
CA ASP A 243 2.75 18.01 -11.60
C ASP A 243 2.55 16.51 -11.90
N PRO A 244 2.76 16.08 -13.15
CA PRO A 244 2.52 14.71 -13.59
C PRO A 244 3.57 13.71 -13.09
N THR A 245 4.65 14.16 -12.46
CA THR A 245 5.77 13.28 -12.03
C THR A 245 5.35 12.27 -10.99
N TYR A 246 4.19 12.48 -10.37
CA TYR A 246 3.60 11.60 -9.38
C TYR A 246 2.84 10.41 -9.93
N PHE A 247 2.48 10.47 -11.19
CA PHE A 247 1.66 9.45 -11.81
C PHE A 247 2.54 8.63 -12.72
N SER A 248 2.64 7.36 -12.48
CA SER A 248 3.27 6.42 -13.39
C SER A 248 2.43 6.35 -14.67
N ILE A 249 2.57 7.37 -15.51
CA ILE A 249 1.86 7.45 -16.78
C ILE A 249 2.45 6.40 -17.70
N PRO A 250 1.64 5.45 -18.22
CA PRO A 250 2.11 4.48 -19.19
C PRO A 250 2.76 5.18 -20.39
N LEU A 251 3.88 4.64 -20.87
CA LEU A 251 4.73 5.30 -21.87
C LEU A 251 3.96 5.78 -23.11
N HIS A 252 2.99 4.99 -23.58
CA HIS A 252 2.20 5.33 -24.77
C HIS A 252 1.18 6.46 -24.54
N PHE A 253 0.88 6.82 -23.28
CA PHE A 253 0.11 8.03 -22.96
C PHE A 253 0.99 9.24 -22.73
N TYR A 254 2.29 9.05 -22.56
CA TYR A 254 3.20 10.15 -22.26
C TYR A 254 3.16 11.23 -23.34
N GLU A 255 3.14 10.83 -24.61
CA GLU A 255 3.06 11.78 -25.72
C GLU A 255 1.78 12.60 -25.71
N THR A 256 0.65 12.00 -25.31
CA THR A 256 -0.65 12.68 -25.25
C THR A 256 -0.88 13.45 -23.96
N THR A 257 -0.13 13.18 -22.89
CA THR A 257 -0.25 13.84 -21.58
C THR A 257 0.91 14.77 -21.26
N ASN A 258 1.86 14.97 -22.18
CA ASN A 258 3.07 15.76 -21.96
C ASN A 258 2.81 17.27 -21.84
N THR A 259 1.67 17.77 -22.32
CA THR A 259 1.32 19.18 -22.20
C THR A 259 0.42 19.43 -20.99
N GLN A 260 0.61 20.59 -20.33
CA GLN A 260 -0.25 20.97 -19.21
C GLN A 260 -1.72 21.09 -19.64
N ALA A 261 -1.99 21.65 -20.84
CA ALA A 261 -3.34 21.79 -21.36
C ALA A 261 -4.06 20.47 -21.51
N THR A 262 -3.38 19.43 -21.98
CA THR A 262 -3.95 18.08 -22.11
C THR A 262 -4.22 17.47 -20.74
N ARG A 263 -3.30 17.63 -19.78
CA ARG A 263 -3.52 17.14 -18.40
C ARG A 263 -4.66 17.85 -17.71
N GLU A 264 -4.80 19.17 -17.88
CA GLU A 264 -5.93 19.94 -17.36
C GLU A 264 -7.27 19.48 -17.94
N MET A 265 -7.30 19.12 -19.23
CA MET A 265 -8.48 18.57 -19.88
C MET A 265 -8.84 17.20 -19.26
N LEU A 266 -7.88 16.29 -19.15
CA LEU A 266 -8.10 14.96 -18.56
C LEU A 266 -8.48 15.05 -17.08
N ALA A 267 -7.88 15.97 -16.32
CA ALA A 267 -8.19 16.21 -14.93
C ALA A 267 -9.67 16.56 -14.69
N ARG A 268 -10.33 17.20 -15.64
CA ARG A 268 -11.78 17.51 -15.56
C ARG A 268 -12.64 16.26 -15.61
N SER A 269 -12.16 15.18 -16.21
CA SER A 269 -12.86 13.88 -16.25
C SER A 269 -12.72 13.09 -14.95
N ILE A 270 -11.78 13.50 -14.09
CA ILE A 270 -11.52 12.82 -12.81
C ILE A 270 -12.48 13.37 -11.75
N THR A 271 -13.68 12.85 -11.77
CA THR A 271 -14.73 13.22 -10.81
C THR A 271 -15.14 11.99 -10.00
N PRO A 272 -15.71 12.18 -8.79
CA PRO A 272 -16.24 11.06 -8.02
C PRO A 272 -17.25 10.22 -8.81
N THR A 273 -18.11 10.84 -9.59
CA THR A 273 -19.09 10.13 -10.42
C THR A 273 -18.42 9.29 -11.49
N HIS A 274 -17.43 9.82 -12.17
CA HIS A 274 -16.69 9.12 -13.21
C HIS A 274 -15.94 7.92 -12.61
N LEU A 275 -15.20 8.15 -11.49
CA LEU A 275 -14.49 7.09 -10.81
C LEU A 275 -15.45 6.00 -10.29
N HIS A 276 -16.60 6.38 -9.77
CA HIS A 276 -17.64 5.42 -9.37
C HIS A 276 -18.11 4.55 -10.55
N THR A 277 -18.31 5.15 -11.71
CA THR A 277 -18.69 4.41 -12.92
C THR A 277 -17.61 3.39 -13.28
N ILE A 278 -16.34 3.80 -13.31
CA ILE A 278 -15.20 2.93 -13.58
C ILE A 278 -15.18 1.76 -12.60
N LEU A 279 -15.23 2.03 -11.28
CA LEU A 279 -15.17 1.00 -10.25
C LEU A 279 -16.36 0.03 -10.31
N SER A 280 -17.56 0.51 -10.66
CA SER A 280 -18.77 -0.31 -10.70
C SER A 280 -18.84 -1.22 -11.94
N THR A 281 -18.18 -0.84 -13.03
CA THR A 281 -18.15 -1.61 -14.29
C THR A 281 -16.90 -2.48 -14.43
N ALA A 282 -15.90 -2.28 -13.59
CA ALA A 282 -14.67 -3.04 -13.62
C ALA A 282 -14.94 -4.55 -13.41
N THR A 283 -14.27 -5.37 -14.21
CA THR A 283 -14.22 -6.82 -14.04
C THR A 283 -12.83 -7.22 -13.56
N VAL A 284 -12.79 -8.23 -12.68
CA VAL A 284 -11.55 -8.69 -12.08
C VAL A 284 -11.30 -10.14 -12.46
N THR A 285 -10.11 -10.40 -12.97
CA THR A 285 -9.65 -11.76 -13.21
C THR A 285 -8.41 -12.06 -12.37
N VAL A 286 -8.32 -13.29 -11.90
CA VAL A 286 -7.16 -13.80 -11.17
C VAL A 286 -6.65 -15.03 -11.88
N SER A 287 -5.42 -14.99 -12.33
CA SER A 287 -4.74 -16.11 -12.95
C SER A 287 -3.52 -16.54 -12.13
N LYS A 288 -3.17 -17.81 -12.17
CA LYS A 288 -1.88 -18.26 -11.65
C LYS A 288 -0.79 -17.85 -12.63
N SER A 289 0.27 -17.28 -12.08
CA SER A 289 1.47 -16.89 -12.86
C SER A 289 2.43 -18.06 -12.97
#